data_1f46950389b002f99e05686e1d7c5727
#
_entry.id   1f46950389b002f99e05686e1d7c5727
#
_cell.length_a   1.000
_cell.length_b   1.000
_cell.length_c   1.000
_cell.angle_alpha   90.00
_cell.angle_beta   90.00
_cell.angle_gamma   90.00
#
_symmetry.space_group_name_H-M   'P 1'
#
loop_
_entity.id
_entity.type
_entity.pdbx_description
1 polymer ?
#
loop_
_entity_poly.entity_id
_entity_poly.type
_entity_poly.pdbx_seq_one_letter_code
_entity_poly.pdbx_strand_id
1 'polypeptide(L)'
;MIEQTYKIVAFGSDAREKISKGVQQLTDAVKVTMGPSGHNVLIEQPNSPPILTKDGVTVARAIHLRDKFANLGVQLVREAAQRTAEEAGDGTTTATVLANALYQEGLMALSAGHGLREVRQGMMAASRSLCLEVQGAAVPVKTDEDLLRVANISVNHEKDLASLIVDAIKAVGEHGTVTVDEAKGFESSLEVVDGCELDRGYTSPYFVNKPSRMACELTNPAILVTDQKISSVSHIMHFMEESAREDRPFVIVGPETTGDALQALIMNTTKNNMKSCVLAAPEFGGARLEALRDMCILLGTELLTGDPTQWRDYKLKDLGKCKKMSSFRFRTIFVGAKGSKESCETRSQEISEAMKEADDDLAQVLARRRRRLNSGIGILRVGGSTEIEIGERKDRVEDALYATKAAMQEGVVSGGGSLLASLAKKKLNSDTNMPIGEAIVYRAACEPLRQIAQNCGSVPDVILEKISEKPEGYGYNGIDGNICNLLEAGIIDPVRVTRLALQNATSVSVNLLSVGCSMVEDDLVDEQFKD
;
A
#
# COMPACT_ATOMS: atom_id res chain seq x y z
N MET A 1 25.09 1.26 28.97
CA MET A 1 24.20 2.13 29.77
C MET A 1 22.92 2.30 28.97
N ILE A 2 21.77 2.02 29.58
CA ILE A 2 20.46 2.32 28.96
C ILE A 2 20.35 3.85 29.09
N GLU A 3 20.40 4.59 27.99
CA GLU A 3 20.10 6.02 27.97
C GLU A 3 18.67 6.20 28.50
N GLN A 4 18.54 6.81 29.65
CA GLN A 4 17.25 7.20 30.20
C GLN A 4 16.77 8.43 29.43
N THR A 5 15.90 8.21 28.42
CA THR A 5 15.22 9.30 27.71
C THR A 5 14.04 9.81 28.56
N TYR A 6 14.04 11.09 28.88
CA TYR A 6 12.91 11.74 29.55
C TYR A 6 11.72 11.85 28.60
N LYS A 7 10.49 11.80 29.16
CA LYS A 7 9.26 11.87 28.37
C LYS A 7 8.38 13.03 28.85
N ILE A 8 7.89 13.81 27.90
CA ILE A 8 6.81 14.78 28.14
C ILE A 8 5.49 14.02 27.96
N VAL A 9 4.56 14.25 28.89
CA VAL A 9 3.28 13.51 28.92
C VAL A 9 2.12 14.49 28.82
N ALA A 10 1.17 14.20 27.92
CA ALA A 10 -0.11 14.91 27.83
C ALA A 10 -1.27 13.95 28.11
N PHE A 11 -2.33 14.42 28.76
CA PHE A 11 -3.45 13.57 29.19
C PHE A 11 -4.79 14.04 28.61
N GLY A 12 -5.72 13.10 28.47
CA GLY A 12 -7.13 13.35 28.21
C GLY A 12 -7.41 14.21 26.97
N SER A 13 -8.13 15.30 27.15
CA SER A 13 -8.49 16.23 26.08
C SER A 13 -7.27 17.00 25.52
N ASP A 14 -6.29 17.38 26.35
CA ASP A 14 -5.06 18.06 25.91
C ASP A 14 -4.26 17.18 24.93
N ALA A 15 -4.11 15.88 25.26
CA ALA A 15 -3.43 14.95 24.36
C ALA A 15 -4.15 14.84 23.01
N ARG A 16 -5.48 14.69 23.02
CA ARG A 16 -6.28 14.56 21.79
C ARG A 16 -6.28 15.86 20.96
N GLU A 17 -6.31 17.03 21.60
CA GLU A 17 -6.24 18.32 20.91
C GLU A 17 -4.90 18.51 20.18
N LYS A 18 -3.79 18.19 20.85
CA LYS A 18 -2.45 18.27 20.23
C LYS A 18 -2.32 17.34 19.02
N ILE A 19 -2.79 16.11 19.17
CA ILE A 19 -2.82 15.11 18.08
C ILE A 19 -3.71 15.61 16.93
N SER A 20 -4.88 16.18 17.23
CA SER A 20 -5.83 16.73 16.26
C SER A 20 -5.21 17.80 15.36
N LYS A 21 -4.36 18.67 15.91
CA LYS A 21 -3.63 19.68 15.12
C LYS A 21 -2.77 19.04 14.03
N GLY A 22 -2.08 17.95 14.36
CA GLY A 22 -1.26 17.21 13.39
C GLY A 22 -2.09 16.51 12.31
N VAL A 23 -3.19 15.87 12.69
CA VAL A 23 -4.13 15.24 11.75
C VAL A 23 -4.70 16.26 10.77
N GLN A 24 -5.10 17.45 11.29
CA GLN A 24 -5.62 18.54 10.47
C GLN A 24 -4.58 19.07 9.48
N GLN A 25 -3.34 19.34 9.93
CA GLN A 25 -2.27 19.83 9.07
C GLN A 25 -1.91 18.85 7.95
N LEU A 26 -1.84 17.55 8.27
CA LEU A 26 -1.64 16.51 7.26
C LEU A 26 -2.77 16.53 6.23
N THR A 27 -4.01 16.54 6.72
CA THR A 27 -5.19 16.51 5.84
C THR A 27 -5.27 17.76 4.97
N ASP A 28 -5.01 18.93 5.51
CA ASP A 28 -5.05 20.19 4.75
C ASP A 28 -4.05 20.22 3.60
N ALA A 29 -2.87 19.61 3.79
CA ALA A 29 -1.88 19.51 2.73
C ALA A 29 -2.23 18.43 1.67
N VAL A 30 -2.85 17.31 2.09
CA VAL A 30 -3.19 16.21 1.18
C VAL A 30 -4.48 16.49 0.40
N LYS A 31 -5.52 17.05 1.04
CA LYS A 31 -6.84 17.26 0.42
C LYS A 31 -6.85 18.20 -0.78
N VAL A 32 -5.84 19.10 -0.89
CA VAL A 32 -5.74 20.02 -2.03
C VAL A 32 -5.46 19.30 -3.35
N THR A 33 -4.91 18.08 -3.29
CA THR A 33 -4.64 17.26 -4.48
C THR A 33 -5.86 16.51 -5.01
N MET A 34 -6.99 16.51 -4.26
CA MET A 34 -8.12 15.64 -4.51
C MET A 34 -8.98 16.10 -5.70
N GLY A 35 -9.34 15.15 -6.57
CA GLY A 35 -10.25 15.36 -7.69
C GLY A 35 -9.60 15.96 -8.94
N PRO A 36 -10.39 16.17 -10.02
CA PRO A 36 -9.86 16.59 -11.33
C PRO A 36 -9.24 17.99 -11.28
N SER A 37 -9.75 18.88 -10.43
CA SER A 37 -9.20 20.22 -10.21
C SER A 37 -8.22 20.27 -9.03
N GLY A 38 -7.69 19.12 -8.60
CA GLY A 38 -6.67 19.06 -7.54
C GLY A 38 -5.42 19.86 -7.92
N HIS A 39 -4.83 20.52 -6.92
CA HIS A 39 -3.63 21.37 -7.08
C HIS A 39 -2.36 20.57 -6.84
N ASN A 40 -1.26 21.03 -7.45
CA ASN A 40 0.07 20.50 -7.15
C ASN A 40 0.55 20.99 -5.78
N VAL A 41 1.29 20.15 -5.09
CA VAL A 41 2.02 20.48 -3.87
C VAL A 41 3.51 20.53 -4.19
N LEU A 42 4.17 21.62 -3.74
CA LEU A 42 5.61 21.79 -3.89
C LEU A 42 6.30 21.33 -2.60
N ILE A 43 7.22 20.38 -2.70
CA ILE A 43 7.92 19.78 -1.58
C ILE A 43 9.40 20.08 -1.69
N GLU A 44 9.96 20.75 -0.68
CA GLU A 44 11.40 20.96 -0.57
C GLU A 44 12.14 19.63 -0.34
N GLN A 45 13.27 19.46 -1.02
CA GLN A 45 14.18 18.34 -0.80
C GLN A 45 15.56 18.82 -0.36
N PRO A 46 16.18 18.22 0.67
CA PRO A 46 17.56 18.51 1.02
C PRO A 46 18.49 18.13 -0.15
N ASN A 47 19.29 19.10 -0.62
CA ASN A 47 20.31 18.92 -1.67
C ASN A 47 19.80 18.47 -3.05
N SER A 48 18.50 18.63 -3.34
CA SER A 48 17.87 18.30 -4.62
C SER A 48 16.84 19.37 -5.01
N PRO A 49 16.49 19.52 -6.30
CA PRO A 49 15.39 20.41 -6.70
C PRO A 49 14.09 20.02 -5.99
N PRO A 50 13.20 21.01 -5.71
CA PRO A 50 11.90 20.73 -5.14
C PRO A 50 11.07 19.80 -6.01
N ILE A 51 10.29 18.91 -5.37
CA ILE A 51 9.34 18.04 -6.07
C ILE A 51 8.00 18.76 -6.19
N LEU A 52 7.45 18.77 -7.40
CA LEU A 52 6.09 19.18 -7.68
C LEU A 52 5.24 17.92 -7.90
N THR A 53 4.23 17.69 -7.07
CA THR A 53 3.43 16.47 -7.14
C THR A 53 1.95 16.72 -6.87
N LYS A 54 1.08 15.87 -7.46
CA LYS A 54 -0.34 15.73 -7.10
C LYS A 54 -0.61 14.45 -6.31
N ASP A 55 0.40 13.59 -6.16
CA ASP A 55 0.23 12.34 -5.43
C ASP A 55 0.09 12.58 -3.92
N GLY A 56 -1.07 12.23 -3.37
CA GLY A 56 -1.36 12.34 -1.94
C GLY A 56 -0.48 11.48 -1.05
N VAL A 57 0.04 10.35 -1.56
CA VAL A 57 0.97 9.47 -0.83
C VAL A 57 2.29 10.18 -0.61
N THR A 58 2.86 10.77 -1.66
CA THR A 58 4.11 11.51 -1.61
C THR A 58 4.00 12.73 -0.69
N VAL A 59 2.88 13.47 -0.79
CA VAL A 59 2.61 14.61 0.10
C VAL A 59 2.54 14.16 1.56
N ALA A 60 1.78 13.09 1.86
CA ALA A 60 1.62 12.60 3.21
C ALA A 60 2.95 12.10 3.83
N ARG A 61 3.82 11.50 3.02
CA ARG A 61 5.15 11.05 3.46
C ARG A 61 6.10 12.18 3.78
N ALA A 62 6.01 13.28 3.06
CA ALA A 62 6.90 14.43 3.23
C ALA A 62 6.61 15.24 4.50
N ILE A 63 5.41 15.11 5.08
CA ILE A 63 5.01 15.92 6.24
C ILE A 63 5.60 15.36 7.53
N HIS A 64 6.48 16.14 8.13
CA HIS A 64 7.03 15.93 9.45
C HIS A 64 6.91 17.23 10.26
N LEU A 65 6.24 17.17 11.41
CA LEU A 65 5.99 18.32 12.26
C LEU A 65 7.02 18.40 13.39
N ARG A 66 7.45 19.61 13.73
CA ARG A 66 8.35 19.86 14.88
C ARG A 66 7.68 19.56 16.22
N ASP A 67 6.38 19.87 16.34
CA ASP A 67 5.60 19.47 17.51
C ASP A 67 5.45 17.93 17.50
N LYS A 68 6.13 17.28 18.43
CA LYS A 68 6.16 15.82 18.55
C LYS A 68 4.78 15.23 18.81
N PHE A 69 3.90 15.90 19.58
CA PHE A 69 2.54 15.43 19.81
C PHE A 69 1.68 15.51 18.55
N ALA A 70 1.75 16.63 17.83
CA ALA A 70 1.08 16.76 16.55
C ALA A 70 1.61 15.72 15.54
N ASN A 71 2.93 15.49 15.54
CA ASN A 71 3.55 14.51 14.66
C ASN A 71 3.09 13.05 14.92
N LEU A 72 2.70 12.70 16.15
CA LEU A 72 2.04 11.39 16.42
C LEU A 72 0.74 11.25 15.63
N GLY A 73 -0.07 12.31 15.56
CA GLY A 73 -1.29 12.33 14.75
C GLY A 73 -1.01 12.14 13.26
N VAL A 74 0.00 12.84 12.74
CA VAL A 74 0.48 12.67 11.36
C VAL A 74 0.88 11.24 11.08
N GLN A 75 1.68 10.64 11.96
CA GLN A 75 2.18 9.28 11.77
C GLN A 75 1.05 8.23 11.70
N LEU A 76 0.07 8.31 12.61
CA LEU A 76 -1.04 7.34 12.67
C LEU A 76 -1.97 7.44 11.45
N VAL A 77 -2.33 8.65 11.01
CA VAL A 77 -3.17 8.83 9.82
C VAL A 77 -2.41 8.46 8.56
N ARG A 78 -1.13 8.83 8.47
CA ARG A 78 -0.26 8.43 7.36
C ARG A 78 -0.15 6.90 7.25
N GLU A 79 0.00 6.18 8.36
CA GLU A 79 0.05 4.71 8.36
C GLU A 79 -1.26 4.11 7.81
N ALA A 80 -2.43 4.63 8.21
CA ALA A 80 -3.71 4.17 7.69
C ALA A 80 -3.87 4.45 6.19
N ALA A 81 -3.43 5.62 5.73
CA ALA A 81 -3.44 5.99 4.32
C ALA A 81 -2.50 5.09 3.49
N GLN A 82 -1.28 4.84 3.98
CA GLN A 82 -0.33 3.93 3.35
C GLN A 82 -0.87 2.50 3.28
N ARG A 83 -1.50 2.02 4.34
CA ARG A 83 -2.14 0.71 4.35
C ARG A 83 -3.23 0.60 3.28
N THR A 84 -4.02 1.65 3.08
CA THR A 84 -5.03 1.67 2.01
C THR A 84 -4.37 1.57 0.63
N ALA A 85 -3.29 2.30 0.38
CA ALA A 85 -2.53 2.21 -0.86
C ALA A 85 -1.90 0.81 -1.07
N GLU A 86 -1.37 0.19 -0.01
CA GLU A 86 -0.77 -1.15 -0.09
C GLU A 86 -1.81 -2.25 -0.37
N GLU A 87 -3.01 -2.14 0.19
CA GLU A 87 -4.09 -3.15 0.07
C GLU A 87 -4.96 -2.95 -1.19
N ALA A 88 -5.21 -1.69 -1.59
CA ALA A 88 -6.08 -1.33 -2.71
C ALA A 88 -5.35 -0.71 -3.90
N GLY A 89 -4.11 -0.28 -3.71
CA GLY A 89 -3.28 0.37 -4.72
C GLY A 89 -3.55 1.86 -4.89
N ASP A 90 -4.65 2.38 -4.32
CA ASP A 90 -5.08 3.78 -4.41
C ASP A 90 -5.93 4.14 -3.17
N GLY A 91 -6.47 5.38 -3.12
CA GLY A 91 -7.39 5.83 -2.09
C GLY A 91 -6.73 6.49 -0.87
N THR A 92 -5.46 6.79 -0.92
CA THR A 92 -4.69 7.45 0.16
C THR A 92 -5.28 8.77 0.57
N THR A 93 -5.58 9.64 -0.40
CA THR A 93 -6.18 10.97 -0.17
C THR A 93 -7.57 10.83 0.44
N THR A 94 -8.39 9.93 -0.09
CA THR A 94 -9.74 9.64 0.42
C THR A 94 -9.69 9.12 1.86
N ALA A 95 -8.78 8.18 2.17
CA ALA A 95 -8.60 7.65 3.51
C ALA A 95 -8.17 8.74 4.51
N THR A 96 -7.27 9.64 4.10
CA THR A 96 -6.80 10.76 4.93
C THR A 96 -7.93 11.74 5.24
N VAL A 97 -8.72 12.13 4.23
CA VAL A 97 -9.86 13.04 4.39
C VAL A 97 -10.93 12.42 5.29
N LEU A 98 -11.28 11.16 5.05
CA LEU A 98 -12.23 10.42 5.88
C LEU A 98 -11.74 10.28 7.33
N ALA A 99 -10.46 9.97 7.54
CA ALA A 99 -9.89 9.81 8.88
C ALA A 99 -9.98 11.11 9.69
N ASN A 100 -9.65 12.24 9.07
CA ASN A 100 -9.80 13.53 9.73
C ASN A 100 -11.27 13.83 10.05
N ALA A 101 -12.17 13.68 9.09
CA ALA A 101 -13.59 13.96 9.29
C ALA A 101 -14.19 13.10 10.43
N LEU A 102 -13.92 11.80 10.43
CA LEU A 102 -14.33 10.87 11.48
C LEU A 102 -13.75 11.26 12.85
N TYR A 103 -12.50 11.67 12.89
CA TYR A 103 -11.84 12.06 14.12
C TYR A 103 -12.40 13.38 14.68
N GLN A 104 -12.61 14.40 13.83
CA GLN A 104 -13.19 15.68 14.24
C GLN A 104 -14.63 15.53 14.76
N GLU A 105 -15.49 14.83 14.02
CA GLU A 105 -16.86 14.53 14.44
C GLU A 105 -16.88 13.72 15.76
N GLY A 106 -15.97 12.75 15.89
CA GLY A 106 -15.83 11.99 17.13
C GLY A 106 -15.39 12.84 18.33
N LEU A 107 -14.45 13.77 18.15
CA LEU A 107 -14.03 14.71 19.20
C LEU A 107 -15.19 15.63 19.62
N MET A 108 -15.99 16.12 18.67
CA MET A 108 -17.18 16.91 18.98
C MET A 108 -18.20 16.11 19.79
N ALA A 109 -18.43 14.84 19.44
CA ALA A 109 -19.34 13.98 20.19
C ALA A 109 -18.85 13.72 21.63
N LEU A 110 -17.56 13.44 21.82
CA LEU A 110 -16.96 13.26 23.16
C LEU A 110 -17.05 14.55 23.98
N SER A 111 -16.84 15.72 23.37
CA SER A 111 -16.95 17.03 24.02
C SER A 111 -18.40 17.36 24.39
N ALA A 112 -19.37 16.87 23.62
CA ALA A 112 -20.80 16.96 23.94
C ALA A 112 -21.27 15.98 25.06
N GLY A 113 -20.35 15.14 25.59
CA GLY A 113 -20.61 14.25 26.71
C GLY A 113 -21.01 12.82 26.34
N HIS A 114 -20.96 12.44 25.07
CA HIS A 114 -21.20 11.05 24.66
C HIS A 114 -20.08 10.13 25.12
N GLY A 115 -20.42 8.89 25.51
CA GLY A 115 -19.46 7.91 25.98
C GLY A 115 -18.57 7.36 24.86
N LEU A 116 -17.26 7.29 25.08
CA LEU A 116 -16.30 6.74 24.11
C LEU A 116 -16.70 5.35 23.59
N ARG A 117 -17.21 4.48 24.47
CA ARG A 117 -17.65 3.13 24.09
C ARG A 117 -18.82 3.15 23.10
N GLU A 118 -19.79 4.01 23.34
CA GLU A 118 -20.96 4.19 22.48
C GLU A 118 -20.54 4.71 21.10
N VAL A 119 -19.75 5.79 21.08
CA VAL A 119 -19.23 6.39 19.84
C VAL A 119 -18.45 5.34 19.05
N ARG A 120 -17.52 4.64 19.67
CA ARG A 120 -16.70 3.60 19.03
C ARG A 120 -17.55 2.47 18.43
N GLN A 121 -18.51 1.95 19.19
CA GLN A 121 -19.36 0.85 18.74
C GLN A 121 -20.24 1.28 17.56
N GLY A 122 -20.83 2.46 17.63
CA GLY A 122 -21.63 3.01 16.52
C GLY A 122 -20.80 3.27 15.26
N MET A 123 -19.61 3.88 15.40
CA MET A 123 -18.71 4.09 14.25
C MET A 123 -18.33 2.77 13.58
N MET A 124 -17.95 1.75 14.34
CA MET A 124 -17.59 0.45 13.77
C MET A 124 -18.75 -0.27 13.11
N ALA A 125 -19.96 -0.16 13.67
CA ALA A 125 -21.18 -0.76 13.12
C ALA A 125 -21.58 -0.08 11.79
N ALA A 126 -21.63 1.26 11.78
CA ALA A 126 -21.98 2.03 10.59
C ALA A 126 -20.95 1.86 9.46
N SER A 127 -19.66 1.84 9.79
CA SER A 127 -18.62 1.60 8.80
C SER A 127 -18.80 0.23 8.13
N ARG A 128 -19.09 -0.83 8.89
CA ARG A 128 -19.37 -2.16 8.33
C ARG A 128 -20.62 -2.17 7.45
N SER A 129 -21.71 -1.55 7.93
CA SER A 129 -22.95 -1.45 7.15
C SER A 129 -22.74 -0.72 5.82
N LEU A 130 -22.07 0.43 5.87
CA LEU A 130 -21.79 1.23 4.67
C LEU A 130 -20.86 0.51 3.70
N CYS A 131 -19.85 -0.24 4.20
CA CYS A 131 -19.00 -1.08 3.36
C CYS A 131 -19.81 -2.16 2.63
N LEU A 132 -20.76 -2.81 3.29
CA LEU A 132 -21.65 -3.80 2.67
C LEU A 132 -22.57 -3.16 1.62
N GLU A 133 -23.08 -1.96 1.87
CA GLU A 133 -23.90 -1.22 0.91
C GLU A 133 -23.09 -0.81 -0.33
N VAL A 134 -21.83 -0.38 -0.14
CA VAL A 134 -20.90 -0.10 -1.26
C VAL A 134 -20.65 -1.36 -2.09
N GLN A 135 -20.44 -2.51 -1.44
CA GLN A 135 -20.28 -3.80 -2.14
C GLN A 135 -21.57 -4.21 -2.88
N GLY A 136 -22.73 -3.95 -2.28
CA GLY A 136 -24.04 -4.23 -2.90
C GLY A 136 -24.34 -3.38 -4.13
N ALA A 137 -23.76 -2.18 -4.22
CA ALA A 137 -23.90 -1.26 -5.35
C ALA A 137 -22.87 -1.53 -6.48
N ALA A 138 -22.03 -2.56 -6.33
CA ALA A 138 -20.96 -2.87 -7.27
C ALA A 138 -21.48 -3.27 -8.66
N VAL A 139 -20.99 -2.63 -9.69
CA VAL A 139 -21.16 -3.04 -11.08
C VAL A 139 -19.96 -3.91 -11.47
N PRO A 140 -20.15 -5.21 -11.77
CA PRO A 140 -19.06 -6.09 -12.09
C PRO A 140 -18.40 -5.75 -13.43
N VAL A 141 -17.08 -5.76 -13.46
CA VAL A 141 -16.26 -5.59 -14.68
C VAL A 141 -16.01 -6.97 -15.26
N LYS A 142 -16.64 -7.28 -16.40
CA LYS A 142 -16.61 -8.64 -16.98
C LYS A 142 -16.01 -8.69 -18.36
N THR A 143 -16.05 -7.60 -19.12
CA THR A 143 -15.58 -7.54 -20.49
C THR A 143 -14.26 -6.81 -20.62
N ASP A 144 -13.54 -7.11 -21.70
CA ASP A 144 -12.31 -6.39 -22.05
C ASP A 144 -12.56 -4.90 -22.29
N GLU A 145 -13.75 -4.55 -22.77
CA GLU A 145 -14.16 -3.17 -22.98
C GLU A 145 -14.35 -2.43 -21.64
N ASP A 146 -14.90 -3.12 -20.64
CA ASP A 146 -15.04 -2.57 -19.29
C ASP A 146 -13.66 -2.32 -18.66
N LEU A 147 -12.74 -3.28 -18.80
CA LEU A 147 -11.35 -3.14 -18.33
C LEU A 147 -10.65 -1.98 -19.00
N LEU A 148 -10.78 -1.87 -20.33
CA LEU A 148 -10.18 -0.77 -21.09
C LEU A 148 -10.77 0.57 -20.67
N ARG A 149 -12.07 0.63 -20.35
CA ARG A 149 -12.72 1.83 -19.85
C ARG A 149 -12.14 2.25 -18.49
N VAL A 150 -12.01 1.31 -17.54
CA VAL A 150 -11.39 1.58 -16.23
C VAL A 150 -9.96 2.08 -16.39
N ALA A 151 -9.14 1.34 -17.14
CA ALA A 151 -7.74 1.72 -17.38
C ALA A 151 -7.62 3.11 -18.05
N ASN A 152 -8.44 3.37 -19.06
CA ASN A 152 -8.41 4.63 -19.82
C ASN A 152 -8.74 5.86 -18.95
N ILE A 153 -9.68 5.71 -18.02
CA ILE A 153 -10.02 6.77 -17.08
C ILE A 153 -8.86 7.02 -16.12
N SER A 154 -8.29 5.96 -15.57
CA SER A 154 -7.20 6.04 -14.60
C SER A 154 -5.91 6.63 -15.20
N VAL A 155 -5.67 6.45 -16.51
CA VAL A 155 -4.52 7.08 -17.22
C VAL A 155 -4.86 8.41 -17.88
N ASN A 156 -5.93 9.10 -17.47
CA ASN A 156 -6.36 10.41 -18.05
C ASN A 156 -6.59 10.36 -19.57
N HIS A 157 -7.22 9.29 -20.06
CA HIS A 157 -7.58 9.08 -21.47
C HIS A 157 -6.39 8.87 -22.43
N GLU A 158 -5.21 8.51 -21.94
CA GLU A 158 -4.09 8.06 -22.77
C GLU A 158 -4.32 6.61 -23.25
N LYS A 159 -4.97 6.47 -24.42
CA LYS A 159 -5.42 5.16 -24.95
C LYS A 159 -4.32 4.13 -25.11
N ASP A 160 -3.13 4.56 -25.49
CA ASP A 160 -1.99 3.66 -25.69
C ASP A 160 -1.54 3.03 -24.38
N LEU A 161 -1.48 3.81 -23.30
CA LEU A 161 -1.17 3.32 -21.96
C LEU A 161 -2.29 2.43 -21.42
N ALA A 162 -3.55 2.80 -21.63
CA ALA A 162 -4.69 2.00 -21.22
C ALA A 162 -4.67 0.60 -21.88
N SER A 163 -4.38 0.55 -23.18
CA SER A 163 -4.27 -0.73 -23.91
C SER A 163 -3.12 -1.58 -23.36
N LEU A 164 -1.95 -0.98 -23.13
CA LEU A 164 -0.79 -1.68 -22.56
C LEU A 164 -1.07 -2.24 -21.17
N ILE A 165 -1.83 -1.53 -20.32
CA ILE A 165 -2.24 -2.01 -18.98
C ILE A 165 -3.15 -3.24 -19.10
N VAL A 166 -4.15 -3.18 -19.98
CA VAL A 166 -5.07 -4.31 -20.21
C VAL A 166 -4.32 -5.50 -20.79
N ASP A 167 -3.44 -5.29 -21.76
CA ASP A 167 -2.61 -6.33 -22.35
C ASP A 167 -1.66 -6.95 -21.31
N ALA A 168 -1.08 -6.13 -20.42
CA ALA A 168 -0.25 -6.62 -19.34
C ALA A 168 -1.03 -7.51 -18.37
N ILE A 169 -2.24 -7.09 -17.96
CA ILE A 169 -3.10 -7.88 -17.07
C ILE A 169 -3.49 -9.20 -17.72
N LYS A 170 -3.86 -9.19 -19.02
CA LYS A 170 -4.19 -10.40 -19.77
C LYS A 170 -3.02 -11.36 -19.91
N ALA A 171 -1.84 -10.83 -20.21
CA ALA A 171 -0.65 -11.64 -20.43
C ALA A 171 -0.18 -12.38 -19.17
N VAL A 172 -0.36 -11.79 -17.99
CA VAL A 172 0.00 -12.42 -16.71
C VAL A 172 -1.18 -13.11 -16.02
N GLY A 173 -2.40 -12.87 -16.49
CA GLY A 173 -3.65 -13.36 -15.90
C GLY A 173 -4.11 -12.56 -14.67
N GLU A 174 -5.32 -12.88 -14.19
CA GLU A 174 -5.99 -12.17 -13.08
C GLU A 174 -5.14 -12.05 -11.81
N HIS A 175 -4.39 -13.08 -11.52
CA HIS A 175 -3.54 -13.16 -10.32
C HIS A 175 -2.07 -12.88 -10.58
N GLY A 176 -1.69 -12.59 -11.83
CA GLY A 176 -0.32 -12.31 -12.21
C GLY A 176 0.12 -10.93 -11.72
N THR A 177 1.44 -10.75 -11.60
CA THR A 177 2.03 -9.49 -11.14
C THR A 177 2.49 -8.66 -12.33
N VAL A 178 2.14 -7.38 -12.35
CA VAL A 178 2.69 -6.40 -13.29
C VAL A 178 3.51 -5.38 -12.51
N THR A 179 4.72 -5.12 -12.96
CA THR A 179 5.60 -4.06 -12.44
C THR A 179 5.73 -2.94 -13.47
N VAL A 180 5.92 -1.72 -13.01
CA VAL A 180 6.12 -0.57 -13.88
C VAL A 180 7.55 -0.06 -13.71
N ASP A 181 8.30 -0.03 -14.81
CA ASP A 181 9.67 0.47 -14.87
C ASP A 181 9.76 1.64 -15.89
N GLU A 182 10.85 2.38 -15.82
CA GLU A 182 11.15 3.45 -16.77
C GLU A 182 11.71 2.86 -18.07
N ALA A 183 11.20 3.32 -19.21
CA ALA A 183 11.79 3.01 -20.51
C ALA A 183 13.04 3.85 -20.74
N LYS A 184 13.97 3.34 -21.57
CA LYS A 184 15.15 4.10 -22.00
C LYS A 184 14.88 5.04 -23.19
N GLY A 185 13.62 5.14 -23.62
CA GLY A 185 13.20 5.90 -24.79
C GLY A 185 11.81 6.49 -24.65
N PHE A 186 11.28 7.01 -25.74
CA PHE A 186 9.98 7.70 -25.76
C PHE A 186 8.79 6.74 -25.75
N GLU A 187 8.95 5.52 -26.23
CA GLU A 187 7.88 4.54 -26.39
C GLU A 187 7.70 3.68 -25.14
N SER A 188 6.44 3.47 -24.77
CA SER A 188 6.08 2.52 -23.71
C SER A 188 5.95 1.12 -24.30
N SER A 189 6.32 0.10 -23.52
CA SER A 189 6.31 -1.31 -23.96
C SER A 189 5.98 -2.27 -22.84
N LEU A 190 5.47 -3.45 -23.22
CA LEU A 190 5.21 -4.57 -22.32
C LEU A 190 6.21 -5.69 -22.60
N GLU A 191 6.85 -6.18 -21.55
CA GLU A 191 7.69 -7.39 -21.56
C GLU A 191 7.15 -8.36 -20.52
N VAL A 192 6.96 -9.64 -20.88
CA VAL A 192 6.58 -10.69 -19.93
C VAL A 192 7.80 -11.55 -19.65
N VAL A 193 8.13 -11.72 -18.38
CA VAL A 193 9.30 -12.48 -17.92
C VAL A 193 8.92 -13.47 -16.84
N ASP A 194 9.74 -14.50 -16.67
CA ASP A 194 9.56 -15.46 -15.58
C ASP A 194 9.86 -14.78 -14.23
N GLY A 195 9.03 -15.06 -13.22
CA GLY A 195 9.20 -14.47 -11.90
C GLY A 195 8.03 -14.78 -10.97
N CYS A 196 8.12 -14.34 -9.74
CA CYS A 196 7.05 -14.55 -8.77
C CYS A 196 6.91 -13.38 -7.79
N GLU A 197 5.73 -13.28 -7.21
CA GLU A 197 5.44 -12.43 -6.06
C GLU A 197 5.34 -13.28 -4.79
N LEU A 198 5.98 -12.79 -3.73
CA LEU A 198 5.94 -13.34 -2.39
C LEU A 198 5.14 -12.39 -1.48
N ASP A 199 4.14 -12.91 -0.77
CA ASP A 199 3.31 -12.16 0.20
C ASP A 199 4.06 -11.89 1.51
N ARG A 200 5.35 -11.55 1.42
CA ARG A 200 6.24 -11.19 2.50
C ARG A 200 7.23 -10.13 2.01
N GLY A 201 7.48 -9.13 2.83
CA GLY A 201 8.42 -8.08 2.53
C GLY A 201 9.66 -8.12 3.39
N TYR A 202 10.43 -7.04 3.35
CA TYR A 202 11.63 -6.88 4.15
C TYR A 202 11.31 -6.91 5.65
N THR A 203 12.23 -7.49 6.43
CA THR A 203 12.08 -7.61 7.90
C THR A 203 12.46 -6.32 8.64
N SER A 204 13.17 -5.41 7.99
CA SER A 204 13.59 -4.14 8.59
C SER A 204 13.55 -2.99 7.59
N PRO A 205 13.01 -1.81 7.98
CA PRO A 205 13.02 -0.61 7.14
C PRO A 205 14.42 -0.10 6.77
N TYR A 206 15.45 -0.49 7.50
CA TYR A 206 16.85 -0.10 7.21
C TYR A 206 17.40 -0.68 5.90
N PHE A 207 16.72 -1.67 5.30
CA PHE A 207 17.05 -2.19 3.97
C PHE A 207 16.49 -1.34 2.82
N VAL A 208 15.61 -0.37 3.11
CA VAL A 208 14.99 0.50 2.09
C VAL A 208 16.06 1.38 1.44
N ASN A 209 16.19 1.27 0.11
CA ASN A 209 17.09 2.09 -0.69
C ASN A 209 16.35 3.01 -1.67
N LYS A 210 15.01 2.91 -1.74
CA LYS A 210 14.10 3.79 -2.46
C LYS A 210 13.06 4.37 -1.48
N PRO A 211 13.41 5.45 -0.76
CA PRO A 211 12.53 6.02 0.29
C PRO A 211 11.18 6.50 -0.25
N SER A 212 11.16 7.05 -1.47
CA SER A 212 9.92 7.52 -2.11
C SER A 212 8.85 6.45 -2.25
N ARG A 213 9.27 5.19 -2.40
CA ARG A 213 8.37 4.03 -2.57
C ARG A 213 8.39 3.09 -1.36
N MET A 214 9.18 3.39 -0.32
CA MET A 214 9.45 2.48 0.81
C MET A 214 9.85 1.08 0.32
N ALA A 215 10.73 1.02 -0.67
CA ALA A 215 11.13 -0.22 -1.32
C ALA A 215 12.64 -0.49 -1.19
N CYS A 216 12.98 -1.78 -1.15
CA CYS A 216 14.34 -2.29 -1.34
C CYS A 216 14.44 -2.89 -2.74
N GLU A 217 15.13 -2.22 -3.66
CA GLU A 217 15.34 -2.68 -5.04
C GLU A 217 16.79 -3.11 -5.24
N LEU A 218 16.99 -4.37 -5.64
CA LEU A 218 18.29 -4.98 -5.85
C LEU A 218 18.37 -5.61 -7.24
N THR A 219 19.46 -5.34 -7.95
CA THR A 219 19.72 -5.89 -9.28
C THR A 219 20.69 -7.05 -9.18
N ASN A 220 20.38 -8.17 -9.81
CA ASN A 220 21.16 -9.40 -9.85
C ASN A 220 21.61 -9.92 -8.45
N PRO A 221 20.70 -9.97 -7.45
CA PRO A 221 21.06 -10.41 -6.11
C PRO A 221 21.43 -11.91 -6.08
N ALA A 222 22.29 -12.27 -5.11
CA ALA A 222 22.45 -13.64 -4.66
C ALA A 222 21.48 -13.91 -3.52
N ILE A 223 20.69 -14.98 -3.64
CA ILE A 223 19.54 -15.22 -2.75
C ILE A 223 19.77 -16.53 -1.99
N LEU A 224 20.02 -16.41 -0.70
CA LEU A 224 20.09 -17.53 0.23
C LEU A 224 18.68 -17.91 0.66
N VAL A 225 18.26 -19.15 0.41
CA VAL A 225 16.98 -19.69 0.88
C VAL A 225 17.26 -20.76 1.93
N THR A 226 16.70 -20.61 3.13
CA THR A 226 16.94 -21.52 4.24
C THR A 226 15.70 -21.76 5.10
N ASP A 227 15.62 -22.95 5.70
CA ASP A 227 14.64 -23.30 6.73
C ASP A 227 15.17 -23.04 8.16
N GLN A 228 16.43 -22.62 8.28
CA GLN A 228 17.11 -22.42 9.56
C GLN A 228 16.99 -20.97 10.05
N LYS A 229 16.97 -20.83 11.37
CA LYS A 229 17.10 -19.53 12.03
C LYS A 229 18.55 -19.04 11.96
N ILE A 230 18.76 -17.82 11.50
CA ILE A 230 20.07 -17.19 11.43
C ILE A 230 20.17 -16.14 12.55
N SER A 231 21.00 -16.40 13.55
CA SER A 231 21.18 -15.49 14.70
C SER A 231 22.62 -14.97 14.84
N SER A 232 23.61 -15.71 14.31
CA SER A 232 25.01 -15.33 14.39
C SER A 232 25.57 -14.92 13.03
N VAL A 233 26.38 -13.87 13.02
CA VAL A 233 27.07 -13.39 11.81
C VAL A 233 28.00 -14.45 11.23
N SER A 234 28.57 -15.35 12.07
CA SER A 234 29.44 -16.42 11.62
C SER A 234 28.79 -17.38 10.62
N HIS A 235 27.47 -17.49 10.63
CA HIS A 235 26.71 -18.33 9.70
C HIS A 235 26.73 -17.81 8.27
N ILE A 236 26.83 -16.49 8.10
CA ILE A 236 26.68 -15.80 6.81
C ILE A 236 27.89 -14.95 6.44
N MET A 237 28.93 -14.89 7.29
CA MET A 237 30.07 -14.00 7.10
C MET A 237 30.75 -14.20 5.74
N HIS A 238 30.99 -15.46 5.34
CA HIS A 238 31.65 -15.77 4.07
C HIS A 238 30.81 -15.29 2.85
N PHE A 239 29.46 -15.38 2.90
CA PHE A 239 28.62 -14.84 1.86
C PHE A 239 28.65 -13.31 1.84
N MET A 240 28.72 -12.66 3.00
CA MET A 240 28.83 -11.20 3.10
C MET A 240 30.17 -10.71 2.52
N GLU A 241 31.26 -11.38 2.82
CA GLU A 241 32.60 -11.07 2.29
C GLU A 241 32.67 -11.24 0.77
N GLU A 242 32.12 -12.34 0.24
CA GLU A 242 32.01 -12.56 -1.21
C GLU A 242 31.13 -11.51 -1.87
N SER A 243 29.97 -11.18 -1.26
CA SER A 243 29.05 -10.14 -1.74
C SER A 243 29.73 -8.76 -1.85
N ALA A 244 30.47 -8.36 -0.81
CA ALA A 244 31.20 -7.10 -0.80
C ALA A 244 32.32 -7.09 -1.86
N ARG A 245 33.04 -8.21 -2.04
CA ARG A 245 34.13 -8.34 -3.03
C ARG A 245 33.60 -8.28 -4.47
N GLU A 246 32.43 -8.87 -4.74
CA GLU A 246 31.85 -8.94 -6.08
C GLU A 246 30.93 -7.75 -6.38
N ASP A 247 30.71 -6.84 -5.44
CA ASP A 247 29.65 -5.78 -5.48
C ASP A 247 28.29 -6.34 -5.88
N ARG A 248 27.98 -7.54 -5.40
CA ARG A 248 26.76 -8.26 -5.71
C ARG A 248 25.84 -8.26 -4.50
N PRO A 249 24.59 -7.76 -4.62
CA PRO A 249 23.64 -7.72 -3.50
C PRO A 249 23.37 -9.11 -2.92
N PHE A 250 23.19 -9.17 -1.59
CA PHE A 250 22.94 -10.41 -0.86
C PHE A 250 21.54 -10.37 -0.19
N VAL A 251 20.76 -11.41 -0.43
CA VAL A 251 19.38 -11.53 0.10
C VAL A 251 19.25 -12.83 0.87
N ILE A 252 18.57 -12.77 2.00
CA ILE A 252 18.22 -13.94 2.81
C ILE A 252 16.70 -14.11 2.81
N VAL A 253 16.24 -15.31 2.53
CA VAL A 253 14.85 -15.73 2.69
C VAL A 253 14.79 -16.88 3.68
N GLY A 254 14.23 -16.65 4.85
CA GLY A 254 14.21 -17.65 5.90
C GLY A 254 13.17 -17.37 6.99
N PRO A 255 12.99 -18.31 7.94
CA PRO A 255 11.99 -18.18 9.00
C PRO A 255 12.26 -16.99 9.92
N GLU A 256 13.52 -16.78 10.25
CA GLU A 256 13.92 -15.72 11.17
C GLU A 256 15.42 -15.39 11.02
N THR A 257 15.73 -14.11 10.88
CA THR A 257 17.11 -13.58 10.98
C THR A 257 17.14 -12.55 12.09
N THR A 258 17.95 -12.76 13.12
CA THR A 258 17.95 -11.95 14.35
C THR A 258 19.38 -11.76 14.87
N GLY A 259 19.52 -11.10 16.02
CA GLY A 259 20.78 -10.95 16.73
C GLY A 259 21.88 -10.29 15.89
N ASP A 260 23.12 -10.77 16.06
CA ASP A 260 24.30 -10.19 15.43
C ASP A 260 24.27 -10.29 13.90
N ALA A 261 23.63 -11.32 13.34
CA ALA A 261 23.49 -11.48 11.90
C ALA A 261 22.68 -10.35 11.28
N LEU A 262 21.51 -10.04 11.85
CA LEU A 262 20.66 -8.95 11.36
C LEU A 262 21.32 -7.59 11.54
N GLN A 263 21.97 -7.36 12.70
CA GLN A 263 22.68 -6.11 12.97
C GLN A 263 23.83 -5.89 11.98
N ALA A 264 24.62 -6.93 11.70
CA ALA A 264 25.72 -6.85 10.74
C ALA A 264 25.24 -6.51 9.33
N LEU A 265 24.15 -7.13 8.87
CA LEU A 265 23.54 -6.83 7.57
C LEU A 265 23.05 -5.38 7.50
N ILE A 266 22.33 -4.91 8.51
CA ILE A 266 21.83 -3.52 8.59
C ILE A 266 23.00 -2.54 8.59
N MET A 267 24.02 -2.75 9.44
CA MET A 267 25.17 -1.85 9.53
C MET A 267 25.93 -1.74 8.21
N ASN A 268 26.17 -2.86 7.53
CA ASN A 268 26.88 -2.86 6.25
C ASN A 268 26.04 -2.22 5.14
N THR A 269 24.73 -2.43 5.14
CA THR A 269 23.82 -1.79 4.17
C THR A 269 23.75 -0.27 4.41
N THR A 270 23.61 0.17 5.67
CA THR A 270 23.51 1.60 6.02
C THR A 270 24.81 2.35 5.73
N LYS A 271 25.98 1.69 5.90
CA LYS A 271 27.30 2.27 5.58
C LYS A 271 27.67 2.14 4.09
N ASN A 272 26.78 1.64 3.25
CA ASN A 272 27.02 1.38 1.81
C ASN A 272 28.19 0.44 1.52
N ASN A 273 28.60 -0.39 2.46
CA ASN A 273 29.66 -1.39 2.25
C ASN A 273 29.17 -2.57 1.41
N MET A 274 27.88 -2.90 1.52
CA MET A 274 27.20 -3.90 0.69
C MET A 274 25.70 -3.59 0.63
N LYS A 275 25.03 -4.09 -0.42
CA LYS A 275 23.58 -4.03 -0.53
C LYS A 275 22.99 -5.34 -0.07
N SER A 276 22.08 -5.30 0.91
CA SER A 276 21.43 -6.51 1.40
C SER A 276 19.96 -6.32 1.71
N CYS A 277 19.23 -7.43 1.82
CA CYS A 277 17.85 -7.47 2.29
C CYS A 277 17.56 -8.80 2.99
N VAL A 278 16.74 -8.76 4.01
CA VAL A 278 16.24 -9.96 4.70
C VAL A 278 14.72 -10.03 4.54
N LEU A 279 14.25 -11.16 4.05
CA LEU A 279 12.84 -11.44 3.80
C LEU A 279 12.37 -12.56 4.74
N ALA A 280 11.17 -12.41 5.28
CA ALA A 280 10.54 -13.49 6.02
C ALA A 280 10.08 -14.60 5.06
N ALA A 281 10.24 -15.86 5.46
CA ALA A 281 9.71 -16.99 4.72
C ALA A 281 8.18 -16.93 4.61
N PRO A 282 7.60 -17.35 3.47
CA PRO A 282 6.15 -17.46 3.32
C PRO A 282 5.62 -18.62 4.14
N GLU A 283 4.31 -18.54 4.46
CA GLU A 283 3.56 -19.55 5.21
C GLU A 283 4.13 -19.83 6.63
N PHE A 284 3.56 -20.79 7.34
CA PHE A 284 3.95 -21.18 8.70
C PHE A 284 3.97 -22.72 8.83
N GLY A 285 4.68 -23.22 9.85
CA GLY A 285 4.74 -24.66 10.15
C GLY A 285 5.24 -25.50 8.96
N GLY A 286 4.58 -26.63 8.69
CA GLY A 286 4.94 -27.55 7.61
C GLY A 286 4.79 -26.94 6.20
N ALA A 287 3.80 -26.08 6.00
CA ALA A 287 3.58 -25.42 4.73
C ALA A 287 4.74 -24.48 4.35
N ARG A 288 5.48 -23.92 5.34
CA ARG A 288 6.65 -23.08 5.12
C ARG A 288 7.77 -23.83 4.40
N LEU A 289 8.10 -25.03 4.83
CA LEU A 289 9.16 -25.83 4.22
C LEU A 289 8.88 -26.07 2.74
N GLU A 290 7.66 -26.46 2.43
CA GLU A 290 7.23 -26.69 1.05
C GLU A 290 7.24 -25.41 0.20
N ALA A 291 6.84 -24.27 0.77
CA ALA A 291 6.90 -22.97 0.10
C ALA A 291 8.35 -22.52 -0.16
N LEU A 292 9.29 -22.80 0.76
CA LEU A 292 10.71 -22.55 0.55
C LEU A 292 11.30 -23.43 -0.55
N ARG A 293 10.89 -24.71 -0.64
CA ARG A 293 11.28 -25.62 -1.75
C ARG A 293 10.78 -25.09 -3.09
N ASP A 294 9.52 -24.63 -3.16
CA ASP A 294 8.97 -24.00 -4.36
C ASP A 294 9.81 -22.76 -4.78
N MET A 295 10.23 -21.94 -3.81
CA MET A 295 11.11 -20.80 -4.08
C MET A 295 12.49 -21.22 -4.59
N CYS A 296 13.05 -22.31 -4.08
CA CYS A 296 14.33 -22.83 -4.56
C CYS A 296 14.24 -23.26 -6.03
N ILE A 297 13.15 -23.92 -6.42
CA ILE A 297 12.89 -24.30 -7.82
C ILE A 297 12.80 -23.05 -8.70
N LEU A 298 12.05 -22.02 -8.26
CA LEU A 298 11.90 -20.75 -8.99
C LEU A 298 13.23 -20.00 -9.15
N LEU A 299 14.06 -19.98 -8.11
CA LEU A 299 15.32 -19.23 -8.09
C LEU A 299 16.51 -20.02 -8.62
N GLY A 300 16.33 -21.30 -8.92
CA GLY A 300 17.39 -22.20 -9.42
C GLY A 300 18.49 -22.45 -8.38
N THR A 301 18.10 -22.77 -7.14
CA THR A 301 19.02 -23.02 -6.02
C THR A 301 18.54 -24.21 -5.17
N GLU A 302 19.38 -24.63 -4.24
CA GLU A 302 19.03 -25.60 -3.22
C GLU A 302 18.61 -24.92 -1.93
N LEU A 303 17.74 -25.59 -1.16
CA LEU A 303 17.36 -25.16 0.17
C LEU A 303 18.49 -25.48 1.14
N LEU A 304 19.10 -24.46 1.73
CA LEU A 304 20.14 -24.67 2.75
C LEU A 304 19.47 -25.06 4.08
N THR A 305 19.66 -26.32 4.43
CA THR A 305 19.15 -26.96 5.64
C THR A 305 20.29 -27.34 6.58
N GLY A 306 19.97 -27.85 7.77
CA GLY A 306 20.95 -28.32 8.74
C GLY A 306 21.67 -27.18 9.47
N ASP A 307 22.84 -27.49 10.07
CA ASP A 307 23.59 -26.53 10.86
C ASP A 307 24.22 -25.45 9.96
N PRO A 308 23.90 -24.15 10.16
CA PRO A 308 24.47 -23.06 9.38
C PRO A 308 26.01 -22.99 9.41
N THR A 309 26.67 -23.56 10.42
CA THR A 309 28.15 -23.61 10.48
C THR A 309 28.76 -24.48 9.39
N GLN A 310 27.98 -25.38 8.78
CA GLN A 310 28.41 -26.28 7.71
C GLN A 310 28.27 -25.67 6.30
N TRP A 311 27.68 -24.46 6.18
CA TRP A 311 27.47 -23.81 4.88
C TRP A 311 28.74 -23.18 4.27
N ARG A 312 29.88 -23.36 4.88
CA ARG A 312 31.17 -22.77 4.42
C ARG A 312 31.62 -23.22 3.03
N ASP A 313 31.14 -24.38 2.57
CA ASP A 313 31.47 -24.90 1.25
C ASP A 313 30.63 -24.27 0.14
N TYR A 314 29.47 -23.68 0.47
CA TYR A 314 28.64 -22.97 -0.48
C TYR A 314 29.22 -21.59 -0.79
N LYS A 315 29.16 -21.21 -2.07
CA LYS A 315 29.65 -19.93 -2.56
C LYS A 315 28.48 -19.06 -3.01
N LEU A 316 28.71 -17.76 -3.12
CA LEU A 316 27.69 -16.81 -3.59
C LEU A 316 27.10 -17.18 -4.96
N LYS A 317 27.88 -17.79 -5.84
CA LYS A 317 27.45 -18.27 -7.17
C LYS A 317 26.45 -19.42 -7.15
N ASP A 318 26.41 -20.20 -6.06
CA ASP A 318 25.56 -21.39 -5.89
C ASP A 318 24.16 -20.99 -5.35
N LEU A 319 24.05 -19.76 -4.83
CA LEU A 319 22.79 -19.20 -4.34
C LEU A 319 21.83 -18.85 -5.47
N GLY A 320 20.56 -18.72 -5.12
CA GLY A 320 19.49 -18.34 -6.03
C GLY A 320 19.71 -17.02 -6.75
N LYS A 321 19.13 -16.87 -7.93
CA LYS A 321 19.38 -15.73 -8.83
C LYS A 321 18.08 -15.23 -9.45
N CYS A 322 17.98 -13.89 -9.56
CA CYS A 322 16.99 -13.23 -10.40
C CYS A 322 17.59 -11.96 -11.03
N LYS A 323 16.95 -11.42 -12.06
CA LYS A 323 17.40 -10.17 -12.70
C LYS A 323 17.23 -8.96 -11.78
N LYS A 324 16.07 -8.86 -11.12
CA LYS A 324 15.73 -7.77 -10.20
C LYS A 324 14.86 -8.31 -9.07
N MET A 325 15.07 -7.80 -7.87
CA MET A 325 14.20 -8.00 -6.71
C MET A 325 13.70 -6.64 -6.24
N SER A 326 12.40 -6.52 -6.00
CA SER A 326 11.76 -5.34 -5.40
C SER A 326 10.97 -5.78 -4.19
N SER A 327 11.42 -5.42 -2.99
CA SER A 327 10.78 -5.76 -1.72
C SER A 327 10.14 -4.52 -1.10
N PHE A 328 8.88 -4.66 -0.72
CA PHE A 328 8.07 -3.69 0.01
C PHE A 328 7.82 -4.20 1.43
N ARG A 329 7.02 -3.50 2.21
CA ARG A 329 6.72 -3.89 3.59
C ARG A 329 6.06 -5.26 3.73
N PHE A 330 5.15 -5.61 2.79
CA PHE A 330 4.35 -6.84 2.88
C PHE A 330 4.43 -7.76 1.66
N ARG A 331 5.21 -7.38 0.65
CA ARG A 331 5.39 -8.20 -0.56
C ARG A 331 6.78 -8.03 -1.13
N THR A 332 7.21 -9.05 -1.87
CA THR A 332 8.47 -9.02 -2.62
C THR A 332 8.24 -9.61 -4.01
N ILE A 333 8.77 -8.95 -5.03
CA ILE A 333 8.66 -9.35 -6.43
C ILE A 333 10.05 -9.75 -6.93
N PHE A 334 10.16 -10.97 -7.46
CA PHE A 334 11.37 -11.49 -8.09
C PHE A 334 11.16 -11.55 -9.61
N VAL A 335 11.87 -10.71 -10.35
CA VAL A 335 11.76 -10.57 -11.80
C VAL A 335 12.90 -11.31 -12.48
N GLY A 336 12.59 -12.15 -13.47
CA GLY A 336 13.60 -12.90 -14.22
C GLY A 336 14.33 -13.91 -13.34
N ALA A 337 13.58 -14.67 -12.56
CA ALA A 337 14.09 -15.81 -11.80
C ALA A 337 14.75 -16.83 -12.73
N LYS A 338 15.80 -17.50 -12.24
CA LYS A 338 16.69 -18.36 -13.05
C LYS A 338 16.40 -19.86 -12.91
N GLY A 339 15.27 -20.22 -12.29
CA GLY A 339 14.84 -21.63 -12.22
C GLY A 339 14.45 -22.21 -13.59
N SER A 340 14.46 -23.53 -13.67
CA SER A 340 14.05 -24.24 -14.88
C SER A 340 12.51 -24.21 -15.02
N LYS A 341 12.01 -23.82 -16.20
CA LYS A 341 10.56 -23.87 -16.50
C LYS A 341 9.99 -25.29 -16.34
N GLU A 342 10.72 -26.29 -16.82
CA GLU A 342 10.34 -27.70 -16.72
C GLU A 342 10.18 -28.12 -15.25
N SER A 343 11.10 -27.74 -14.37
CA SER A 343 11.00 -28.03 -12.94
C SER A 343 9.82 -27.30 -12.28
N CYS A 344 9.52 -26.07 -12.69
CA CYS A 344 8.37 -25.31 -12.20
C CYS A 344 7.05 -25.95 -12.65
N GLU A 345 6.95 -26.40 -13.91
CA GLU A 345 5.79 -27.08 -14.46
C GLU A 345 5.54 -28.43 -13.78
N THR A 346 6.58 -29.23 -13.60
CA THR A 346 6.51 -30.50 -12.87
C THR A 346 5.99 -30.31 -11.46
N ARG A 347 6.57 -29.33 -10.73
CA ARG A 347 6.15 -29.00 -9.37
C ARG A 347 4.71 -28.49 -9.31
N SER A 348 4.30 -27.70 -10.28
CA SER A 348 2.93 -27.21 -10.41
C SER A 348 1.92 -28.34 -10.62
N GLN A 349 2.29 -29.37 -11.38
CA GLN A 349 1.47 -30.58 -11.59
C GLN A 349 1.35 -31.37 -10.29
N GLU A 350 2.44 -31.62 -9.57
CA GLU A 350 2.41 -32.28 -8.25
C GLU A 350 1.45 -31.59 -7.28
N ILE A 351 1.52 -30.23 -7.21
CA ILE A 351 0.63 -29.45 -6.37
C ILE A 351 -0.82 -29.57 -6.84
N SER A 352 -1.07 -29.61 -8.16
CA SER A 352 -2.41 -29.75 -8.72
C SER A 352 -3.03 -31.14 -8.40
N GLU A 353 -2.21 -32.18 -8.33
CA GLU A 353 -2.65 -33.49 -7.88
C GLU A 353 -2.98 -33.52 -6.40
N ALA A 354 -2.12 -32.92 -5.57
CA ALA A 354 -2.36 -32.81 -4.12
C ALA A 354 -3.62 -32.00 -3.80
N MET A 355 -3.98 -31.00 -4.61
CA MET A 355 -5.21 -30.22 -4.43
C MET A 355 -6.50 -31.05 -4.57
N LYS A 356 -6.48 -32.16 -5.29
CA LYS A 356 -7.68 -33.03 -5.51
C LYS A 356 -8.10 -33.74 -4.23
N GLU A 357 -7.16 -33.98 -3.32
CA GLU A 357 -7.36 -34.70 -2.06
C GLU A 357 -7.36 -33.77 -0.82
N ALA A 358 -7.16 -32.48 -1.04
CA ALA A 358 -7.04 -31.48 0.02
C ALA A 358 -8.41 -31.00 0.53
N ASP A 359 -8.50 -30.69 1.81
CA ASP A 359 -9.60 -29.90 2.38
C ASP A 359 -9.55 -28.43 1.91
N ASP A 360 -10.61 -27.68 2.18
CA ASP A 360 -10.75 -26.29 1.67
C ASP A 360 -9.59 -25.37 2.11
N ASP A 361 -9.09 -25.51 3.34
CA ASP A 361 -8.00 -24.69 3.86
C ASP A 361 -6.67 -25.03 3.20
N LEU A 362 -6.36 -26.33 3.09
CA LEU A 362 -5.15 -26.81 2.42
C LEU A 362 -5.21 -26.52 0.92
N ALA A 363 -6.37 -26.67 0.28
CA ALA A 363 -6.56 -26.36 -1.13
C ALA A 363 -6.25 -24.89 -1.44
N GLN A 364 -6.61 -23.94 -0.55
CA GLN A 364 -6.26 -22.54 -0.70
C GLN A 364 -4.74 -22.28 -0.60
N VAL A 365 -4.06 -22.95 0.33
CA VAL A 365 -2.58 -22.86 0.45
C VAL A 365 -1.92 -23.42 -0.80
N LEU A 366 -2.32 -24.58 -1.27
CA LEU A 366 -1.81 -25.22 -2.48
C LEU A 366 -2.09 -24.37 -3.73
N ALA A 367 -3.26 -23.75 -3.82
CA ALA A 367 -3.59 -22.85 -4.92
C ALA A 367 -2.67 -21.60 -4.95
N ARG A 368 -2.32 -21.02 -3.79
CA ARG A 368 -1.34 -19.92 -3.70
C ARG A 368 0.05 -20.37 -4.15
N ARG A 369 0.51 -21.55 -3.73
CA ARG A 369 1.80 -22.11 -4.11
C ARG A 369 1.88 -22.36 -5.62
N ARG A 370 0.84 -22.99 -6.21
CA ARG A 370 0.76 -23.24 -7.64
C ARG A 370 0.79 -21.95 -8.45
N ARG A 371 0.08 -20.90 -8.00
CA ARG A 371 0.11 -19.59 -8.65
C ARG A 371 1.53 -19.00 -8.68
N ARG A 372 2.28 -19.06 -7.58
CA ARG A 372 3.67 -18.56 -7.54
C ARG A 372 4.59 -19.23 -8.56
N LEU A 373 4.41 -20.53 -8.80
CA LEU A 373 5.21 -21.29 -9.77
C LEU A 373 4.87 -20.98 -11.23
N ASN A 374 3.61 -20.68 -11.51
CA ASN A 374 3.10 -20.47 -12.87
C ASN A 374 2.94 -19.01 -13.26
N SER A 375 3.21 -18.07 -12.36
CA SER A 375 3.03 -16.65 -12.63
C SER A 375 4.18 -16.09 -13.46
N GLY A 376 3.86 -15.55 -14.64
CA GLY A 376 4.75 -14.57 -15.29
C GLY A 376 4.65 -13.22 -14.61
N ILE A 377 5.67 -12.41 -14.77
CA ILE A 377 5.66 -11.00 -14.38
C ILE A 377 5.63 -10.13 -15.63
N GLY A 378 4.60 -9.31 -15.75
CA GLY A 378 4.55 -8.26 -16.75
C GLY A 378 5.43 -7.09 -16.32
N ILE A 379 6.35 -6.66 -17.16
CA ILE A 379 7.11 -5.43 -16.98
C ILE A 379 6.57 -4.42 -17.96
N LEU A 380 5.87 -3.42 -17.47
CA LEU A 380 5.38 -2.31 -18.26
C LEU A 380 6.41 -1.19 -18.17
N ARG A 381 7.10 -0.91 -19.29
CA ARG A 381 8.07 0.18 -19.36
C ARG A 381 7.40 1.43 -19.90
N VAL A 382 7.48 2.51 -19.14
CA VAL A 382 6.84 3.79 -19.46
C VAL A 382 7.88 4.74 -20.04
N GLY A 383 7.64 5.20 -21.26
CA GLY A 383 8.47 6.18 -21.97
C GLY A 383 7.96 7.61 -21.81
N GLY A 384 8.83 8.58 -22.10
CA GLY A 384 8.50 10.00 -22.09
C GLY A 384 9.67 10.85 -22.58
N SER A 385 9.45 12.17 -22.66
CA SER A 385 10.43 13.11 -23.20
C SER A 385 11.43 13.62 -22.16
N THR A 386 11.04 13.63 -20.89
CA THR A 386 11.87 14.07 -19.76
C THR A 386 11.74 13.10 -18.58
N GLU A 387 12.75 13.05 -17.70
CA GLU A 387 12.71 12.22 -16.49
C GLU A 387 11.52 12.56 -15.58
N ILE A 388 11.13 13.84 -15.51
CA ILE A 388 9.98 14.28 -14.71
C ILE A 388 8.69 13.74 -15.32
N GLU A 389 8.52 13.83 -16.64
CA GLU A 389 7.36 13.31 -17.36
C GLU A 389 7.26 11.78 -17.22
N ILE A 390 8.39 11.07 -17.37
CA ILE A 390 8.45 9.61 -17.20
C ILE A 390 8.03 9.23 -15.78
N GLY A 391 8.52 9.94 -14.77
CA GLY A 391 8.16 9.71 -13.37
C GLY A 391 6.66 9.89 -13.14
N GLU A 392 6.06 11.00 -13.59
CA GLU A 392 4.62 11.26 -13.45
C GLU A 392 3.76 10.22 -14.21
N ARG A 393 4.15 9.89 -15.45
CA ARG A 393 3.44 8.87 -16.24
C ARG A 393 3.53 7.48 -15.60
N LYS A 394 4.69 7.13 -15.02
CA LYS A 394 4.91 5.88 -14.32
C LYS A 394 4.01 5.75 -13.09
N ASP A 395 3.96 6.78 -12.23
CA ASP A 395 3.10 6.79 -11.05
C ASP A 395 1.62 6.63 -11.47
N ARG A 396 1.20 7.35 -12.51
CA ARG A 396 -0.15 7.25 -13.07
C ARG A 396 -0.48 5.85 -13.61
N VAL A 397 0.48 5.21 -14.29
CA VAL A 397 0.32 3.84 -14.81
C VAL A 397 0.25 2.83 -13.66
N GLU A 398 1.02 3.03 -12.58
CA GLU A 398 0.93 2.19 -11.38
C GLU A 398 -0.44 2.29 -10.72
N ASP A 399 -0.94 3.50 -10.52
CA ASP A 399 -2.27 3.74 -9.96
C ASP A 399 -3.37 3.11 -10.83
N ALA A 400 -3.28 3.29 -12.16
CA ALA A 400 -4.21 2.72 -13.11
C ALA A 400 -4.19 1.18 -13.12
N LEU A 401 -3.02 0.57 -13.00
CA LEU A 401 -2.86 -0.87 -12.91
C LEU A 401 -3.56 -1.44 -11.65
N TYR A 402 -3.35 -0.79 -10.50
CA TYR A 402 -3.99 -1.20 -9.26
C TYR A 402 -5.51 -0.99 -9.30
N ALA A 403 -5.96 0.17 -9.79
CA ALA A 403 -7.38 0.46 -9.94
C ALA A 403 -8.08 -0.56 -10.86
N THR A 404 -7.44 -0.92 -11.99
CA THR A 404 -7.98 -1.90 -12.93
C THR A 404 -8.05 -3.29 -12.30
N LYS A 405 -7.02 -3.73 -11.57
CA LYS A 405 -7.04 -5.01 -10.85
C LYS A 405 -8.09 -5.04 -9.73
N ALA A 406 -8.21 -3.96 -8.97
CA ALA A 406 -9.22 -3.84 -7.92
C ALA A 406 -10.64 -3.89 -8.51
N ALA A 407 -10.86 -3.25 -9.67
CA ALA A 407 -12.12 -3.28 -10.39
C ALA A 407 -12.48 -4.69 -10.91
N MET A 408 -11.50 -5.46 -11.36
CA MET A 408 -11.72 -6.86 -11.74
C MET A 408 -12.20 -7.71 -10.57
N GLN A 409 -11.67 -7.47 -9.38
CA GLN A 409 -11.94 -8.31 -8.21
C GLN A 409 -13.28 -8.01 -7.53
N GLU A 410 -13.60 -6.75 -7.34
CA GLU A 410 -14.78 -6.34 -6.58
C GLU A 410 -15.77 -5.48 -7.40
N GLY A 411 -15.48 -5.18 -8.67
CA GLY A 411 -16.31 -4.31 -9.50
C GLY A 411 -16.03 -2.82 -9.29
N VAL A 412 -16.88 -1.99 -9.88
CA VAL A 412 -16.81 -0.52 -9.84
C VAL A 412 -18.10 0.08 -9.34
N VAL A 413 -18.00 1.30 -8.82
CA VAL A 413 -19.14 2.12 -8.37
C VAL A 413 -19.05 3.54 -8.95
N SER A 414 -20.09 4.34 -8.79
CA SER A 414 -20.04 5.77 -9.13
C SER A 414 -18.96 6.46 -8.29
N GLY A 415 -18.05 7.14 -8.97
CA GLY A 415 -16.82 7.67 -8.41
C GLY A 415 -16.95 9.05 -7.75
N GLY A 416 -15.78 9.63 -7.45
CA GLY A 416 -15.68 10.97 -6.89
C GLY A 416 -16.34 11.13 -5.52
N GLY A 417 -16.41 10.06 -4.72
CA GLY A 417 -17.09 10.05 -3.41
C GLY A 417 -18.61 10.13 -3.48
N SER A 418 -19.21 10.14 -4.68
CA SER A 418 -20.65 10.34 -4.88
C SER A 418 -21.48 9.20 -4.32
N LEU A 419 -21.05 7.94 -4.46
CA LEU A 419 -21.76 6.81 -3.86
C LEU A 419 -21.80 6.91 -2.35
N LEU A 420 -20.65 7.14 -1.70
CA LEU A 420 -20.57 7.27 -0.24
C LEU A 420 -21.50 8.38 0.27
N ALA A 421 -21.49 9.54 -0.39
CA ALA A 421 -22.32 10.67 -0.03
C ALA A 421 -23.83 10.37 -0.24
N SER A 422 -24.19 9.71 -1.34
CA SER A 422 -25.59 9.34 -1.62
C SER A 422 -26.13 8.35 -0.58
N LEU A 423 -25.40 7.28 -0.28
CA LEU A 423 -25.77 6.30 0.74
C LEU A 423 -25.88 6.94 2.13
N ALA A 424 -24.88 7.77 2.47
CA ALA A 424 -24.84 8.47 3.76
C ALA A 424 -26.04 9.44 3.93
N LYS A 425 -26.34 10.24 2.93
CA LYS A 425 -27.49 11.18 2.95
C LYS A 425 -28.82 10.44 3.06
N LYS A 426 -29.00 9.34 2.33
CA LYS A 426 -30.21 8.51 2.46
C LYS A 426 -30.43 8.05 3.91
N LYS A 427 -29.37 7.59 4.59
CA LYS A 427 -29.44 7.15 6.00
C LYS A 427 -29.74 8.31 6.95
N LEU A 428 -29.00 9.43 6.82
CA LEU A 428 -29.20 10.62 7.65
C LEU A 428 -30.62 11.21 7.54
N ASN A 429 -31.21 11.13 6.34
CA ASN A 429 -32.59 11.63 6.10
C ASN A 429 -33.68 10.66 6.58
N SER A 430 -33.38 9.34 6.61
CA SER A 430 -34.37 8.31 6.97
C SER A 430 -34.50 8.05 8.47
N ASP A 431 -33.46 8.32 9.25
CA ASP A 431 -33.41 8.02 10.69
C ASP A 431 -33.06 9.26 11.53
N THR A 432 -34.10 9.88 12.10
CA THR A 432 -33.97 11.04 12.99
C THR A 432 -33.43 10.70 14.39
N ASN A 433 -33.46 9.43 14.80
CA ASN A 433 -33.01 8.95 16.10
C ASN A 433 -31.70 8.11 16.00
N MET A 434 -30.95 8.32 14.96
CA MET A 434 -29.70 7.59 14.72
C MET A 434 -28.72 7.71 15.90
N PRO A 435 -28.09 6.60 16.34
CA PRO A 435 -27.02 6.64 17.34
C PRO A 435 -25.89 7.55 16.91
N ILE A 436 -25.34 8.34 17.85
CA ILE A 436 -24.32 9.35 17.55
C ILE A 436 -23.10 8.77 16.81
N GLY A 437 -22.62 7.58 17.19
CA GLY A 437 -21.49 6.94 16.53
C GLY A 437 -21.78 6.58 15.07
N GLU A 438 -23.03 6.25 14.71
CA GLU A 438 -23.43 6.00 13.32
C GLU A 438 -23.53 7.31 12.54
N ALA A 439 -24.14 8.34 13.13
CA ALA A 439 -24.26 9.66 12.52
C ALA A 439 -22.89 10.26 12.16
N ILE A 440 -21.88 10.05 12.99
CA ILE A 440 -20.49 10.46 12.73
C ILE A 440 -19.99 9.87 11.40
N VAL A 441 -20.17 8.57 11.18
CA VAL A 441 -19.69 7.91 9.95
C VAL A 441 -20.41 8.42 8.72
N TYR A 442 -21.73 8.54 8.78
CA TYR A 442 -22.51 9.02 7.63
C TYR A 442 -22.23 10.49 7.30
N ARG A 443 -21.97 11.35 8.30
CA ARG A 443 -21.53 12.73 8.05
C ARG A 443 -20.15 12.76 7.40
N ALA A 444 -19.19 12.03 7.96
CA ALA A 444 -17.83 11.96 7.44
C ALA A 444 -17.76 11.35 6.03
N ALA A 445 -18.64 10.41 5.69
CA ALA A 445 -18.71 9.78 4.37
C ALA A 445 -19.07 10.79 3.24
N CYS A 446 -19.60 11.96 3.57
CA CYS A 446 -19.83 13.04 2.61
C CYS A 446 -18.58 13.88 2.29
N GLU A 447 -17.54 13.82 3.14
CA GLU A 447 -16.37 14.73 3.03
C GLU A 447 -15.56 14.55 1.74
N PRO A 448 -15.32 13.35 1.20
CA PRO A 448 -14.61 13.21 -0.07
C PRO A 448 -15.28 14.00 -1.21
N LEU A 449 -16.59 13.88 -1.36
CA LEU A 449 -17.34 14.64 -2.35
C LEU A 449 -17.32 16.15 -2.07
N ARG A 450 -17.46 16.56 -0.80
CA ARG A 450 -17.36 17.96 -0.39
C ARG A 450 -16.03 18.58 -0.80
N GLN A 451 -14.94 17.85 -0.55
CA GLN A 451 -13.60 18.33 -0.87
C GLN A 451 -13.40 18.44 -2.39
N ILE A 452 -13.87 17.46 -3.17
CA ILE A 452 -13.82 17.54 -4.64
C ILE A 452 -14.61 18.73 -5.15
N ALA A 453 -15.84 18.93 -4.67
CA ALA A 453 -16.67 20.07 -5.05
C ALA A 453 -15.99 21.41 -4.70
N GLN A 454 -15.37 21.50 -3.52
CA GLN A 454 -14.63 22.69 -3.09
C GLN A 454 -13.41 22.97 -3.98
N ASN A 455 -12.62 21.95 -4.30
CA ASN A 455 -11.45 22.10 -5.19
C ASN A 455 -11.86 22.51 -6.61
N CYS A 456 -13.06 22.13 -7.05
CA CYS A 456 -13.65 22.54 -8.33
C CYS A 456 -14.34 23.93 -8.27
N GLY A 457 -14.30 24.64 -7.14
CA GLY A 457 -14.91 25.97 -6.98
C GLY A 457 -16.43 25.95 -6.82
N SER A 458 -17.04 24.80 -6.56
CA SER A 458 -18.48 24.65 -6.30
C SER A 458 -18.78 24.72 -4.81
N VAL A 459 -20.04 25.04 -4.45
CA VAL A 459 -20.50 25.03 -3.07
C VAL A 459 -20.86 23.61 -2.65
N PRO A 460 -20.10 22.96 -1.72
CA PRO A 460 -20.25 21.55 -1.42
C PRO A 460 -21.64 21.12 -0.97
N ASP A 461 -22.29 21.89 -0.08
CA ASP A 461 -23.59 21.53 0.46
C ASP A 461 -24.71 21.60 -0.59
N VAL A 462 -24.60 22.52 -1.55
CA VAL A 462 -25.53 22.59 -2.70
C VAL A 462 -25.39 21.37 -3.59
N ILE A 463 -24.16 20.91 -3.82
CA ILE A 463 -23.92 19.69 -4.61
C ILE A 463 -24.47 18.45 -3.89
N LEU A 464 -24.21 18.32 -2.59
CA LEU A 464 -24.74 17.22 -1.78
C LEU A 464 -26.25 17.14 -1.79
N GLU A 465 -26.93 18.28 -1.66
CA GLU A 465 -28.40 18.33 -1.67
C GLU A 465 -28.94 17.92 -3.03
N LYS A 466 -28.39 18.46 -4.11
CA LYS A 466 -28.80 18.11 -5.48
C LYS A 466 -28.61 16.63 -5.79
N ILE A 467 -27.53 15.98 -5.28
CA ILE A 467 -27.29 14.55 -5.49
C ILE A 467 -28.27 13.72 -4.67
N SER A 468 -28.64 14.15 -3.47
CA SER A 468 -29.60 13.41 -2.62
C SER A 468 -30.96 13.23 -3.26
N GLU A 469 -31.36 14.14 -4.16
CA GLU A 469 -32.62 14.10 -4.91
C GLU A 469 -32.55 13.23 -6.18
N LYS A 470 -31.35 12.76 -6.57
CA LYS A 470 -31.16 12.00 -7.81
C LYS A 470 -31.19 10.49 -7.58
N PRO A 471 -31.51 9.72 -8.65
CA PRO A 471 -31.38 8.27 -8.62
C PRO A 471 -29.95 7.83 -8.29
N GLU A 472 -29.81 6.58 -7.87
CA GLU A 472 -28.52 5.94 -7.67
C GLU A 472 -27.69 5.92 -8.97
N GLY A 473 -26.37 6.12 -8.85
CA GLY A 473 -25.46 6.26 -10.00
C GLY A 473 -25.23 7.70 -10.45
N TYR A 474 -26.08 8.64 -10.04
CA TYR A 474 -25.85 10.08 -10.30
C TYR A 474 -24.86 10.67 -9.30
N GLY A 475 -24.07 11.63 -9.76
CA GLY A 475 -23.08 12.33 -8.93
C GLY A 475 -22.54 13.57 -9.61
N TYR A 476 -21.53 14.18 -8.98
CA TYR A 476 -20.92 15.42 -9.43
C TYR A 476 -19.76 15.16 -10.37
N ASN A 477 -19.84 15.68 -11.61
CA ASN A 477 -18.73 15.74 -12.53
C ASN A 477 -17.93 17.03 -12.27
N GLY A 478 -16.78 16.89 -11.63
CA GLY A 478 -15.91 18.04 -11.28
C GLY A 478 -15.26 18.74 -12.47
N ILE A 479 -15.28 18.13 -13.68
CA ILE A 479 -14.74 18.74 -14.90
C ILE A 479 -15.74 19.75 -15.46
N ASP A 480 -17.00 19.34 -15.57
CA ASP A 480 -18.06 20.16 -16.21
C ASP A 480 -18.89 20.95 -15.19
N GLY A 481 -18.74 20.67 -13.90
CA GLY A 481 -19.55 21.27 -12.83
C GLY A 481 -21.00 20.79 -12.76
N ASN A 482 -21.37 19.74 -13.52
CA ASN A 482 -22.71 19.23 -13.67
C ASN A 482 -22.96 17.97 -12.85
N ILE A 483 -24.25 17.68 -12.60
CA ILE A 483 -24.68 16.39 -12.04
C ILE A 483 -25.17 15.51 -13.17
N CYS A 484 -24.55 14.34 -13.32
CA CYS A 484 -24.85 13.38 -14.39
C CYS A 484 -24.80 11.94 -13.87
N ASN A 485 -25.19 10.96 -14.70
CA ASN A 485 -24.96 9.56 -14.44
C ASN A 485 -23.45 9.28 -14.57
N LEU A 486 -22.77 9.04 -13.43
CA LEU A 486 -21.33 8.91 -13.40
C LEU A 486 -20.83 7.61 -14.05
N LEU A 487 -21.62 6.53 -13.97
CA LEU A 487 -21.29 5.25 -14.61
C LEU A 487 -21.27 5.40 -16.14
N GLU A 488 -22.23 6.13 -16.71
CA GLU A 488 -22.29 6.42 -18.15
C GLU A 488 -21.20 7.43 -18.56
N ALA A 489 -20.93 8.42 -17.69
CA ALA A 489 -19.88 9.41 -17.93
C ALA A 489 -18.46 8.84 -17.76
N GLY A 490 -18.36 7.60 -17.22
CA GLY A 490 -17.09 6.94 -16.97
C GLY A 490 -16.37 7.42 -15.70
N ILE A 491 -17.02 8.18 -14.83
CA ILE A 491 -16.46 8.60 -13.53
C ILE A 491 -16.75 7.51 -12.51
N ILE A 492 -15.81 6.59 -12.35
CA ILE A 492 -15.96 5.37 -11.57
C ILE A 492 -14.80 5.19 -10.60
N ASP A 493 -15.10 4.60 -9.45
CA ASP A 493 -14.11 4.19 -8.45
C ASP A 493 -14.19 2.66 -8.25
N PRO A 494 -13.05 1.96 -8.07
CA PRO A 494 -13.07 0.56 -7.67
C PRO A 494 -13.71 0.40 -6.28
N VAL A 495 -14.61 -0.56 -6.14
CA VAL A 495 -15.29 -0.89 -4.86
C VAL A 495 -14.28 -1.09 -3.74
N ARG A 496 -13.21 -1.84 -4.02
CA ARG A 496 -12.15 -2.17 -3.07
C ARG A 496 -11.48 -0.93 -2.50
N VAL A 497 -11.17 0.05 -3.35
CA VAL A 497 -10.55 1.32 -2.95
C VAL A 497 -11.46 2.10 -1.99
N THR A 498 -12.72 2.30 -2.39
CA THR A 498 -13.71 3.05 -1.60
C THR A 498 -13.95 2.39 -0.24
N ARG A 499 -14.10 1.07 -0.23
CA ARG A 499 -14.38 0.29 0.98
C ARG A 499 -13.20 0.30 1.95
N LEU A 500 -11.98 0.04 1.46
CA LEU A 500 -10.78 0.01 2.29
C LEU A 500 -10.42 1.40 2.83
N ALA A 501 -10.61 2.46 2.04
CA ALA A 501 -10.42 3.82 2.51
C ALA A 501 -11.33 4.14 3.71
N LEU A 502 -12.61 3.79 3.64
CA LEU A 502 -13.54 3.98 4.76
C LEU A 502 -13.19 3.10 5.98
N GLN A 503 -12.86 1.84 5.75
CA GLN A 503 -12.53 0.88 6.82
C GLN A 503 -11.27 1.29 7.58
N ASN A 504 -10.19 1.63 6.88
CA ASN A 504 -8.92 2.02 7.47
C ASN A 504 -9.02 3.39 8.17
N ALA A 505 -9.73 4.35 7.55
CA ALA A 505 -10.02 5.64 8.16
C ALA A 505 -10.81 5.50 9.48
N THR A 506 -11.84 4.65 9.48
CA THR A 506 -12.63 4.40 10.71
C THR A 506 -11.77 3.74 11.79
N SER A 507 -10.94 2.76 11.44
CA SER A 507 -10.07 2.05 12.37
C SER A 507 -9.09 3.01 13.04
N VAL A 508 -8.40 3.86 12.29
CA VAL A 508 -7.43 4.82 12.86
C VAL A 508 -8.13 5.89 13.69
N SER A 509 -9.29 6.40 13.24
CA SER A 509 -10.03 7.44 13.98
C SER A 509 -10.55 6.93 15.31
N VAL A 510 -11.07 5.71 15.36
CA VAL A 510 -11.48 5.05 16.61
C VAL A 510 -10.31 4.88 17.58
N ASN A 511 -9.14 4.52 17.08
CA ASN A 511 -7.93 4.41 17.90
C ASN A 511 -7.48 5.78 18.44
N LEU A 512 -7.48 6.82 17.60
CA LEU A 512 -7.15 8.19 18.00
C LEU A 512 -8.11 8.73 19.06
N LEU A 513 -9.42 8.49 18.93
CA LEU A 513 -10.42 8.88 19.94
C LEU A 513 -10.20 8.18 21.30
N SER A 514 -9.63 6.98 21.28
CA SER A 514 -9.36 6.21 22.49
C SER A 514 -8.12 6.66 23.26
N VAL A 515 -7.32 7.60 22.72
CA VAL A 515 -6.10 8.09 23.37
C VAL A 515 -6.45 8.81 24.67
N GLY A 516 -6.03 8.24 25.78
CA GLY A 516 -6.14 8.82 27.12
C GLY A 516 -4.87 9.51 27.60
N CYS A 517 -3.72 9.16 27.01
CA CYS A 517 -2.41 9.71 27.32
C CYS A 517 -1.51 9.59 26.09
N SER A 518 -0.69 10.60 25.82
CA SER A 518 0.37 10.57 24.82
C SER A 518 1.70 10.96 25.45
N MET A 519 2.78 10.32 25.02
CA MET A 519 4.14 10.51 25.53
C MET A 519 5.09 10.75 24.38
N VAL A 520 5.92 11.76 24.49
CA VAL A 520 6.96 12.11 23.50
C VAL A 520 8.31 12.31 24.20
N GLU A 521 9.39 12.16 23.50
CA GLU A 521 10.73 12.43 24.02
C GLU A 521 10.95 13.91 24.25
N ASP A 522 11.61 14.23 25.37
CA ASP A 522 12.00 15.60 25.73
C ASP A 522 13.38 15.91 25.17
N ASP A 523 13.47 16.83 24.20
CA ASP A 523 14.74 17.24 23.57
C ASP A 523 15.57 18.19 24.45
N LEU A 524 14.98 18.78 25.49
CA LEU A 524 15.65 19.79 26.30
C LEU A 524 16.79 19.23 27.17
N VAL A 525 16.89 17.93 27.31
CA VAL A 525 17.93 17.27 28.13
C VAL A 525 19.18 16.94 27.30
N ASP A 526 19.06 16.75 26.00
CA ASP A 526 20.21 16.43 25.14
C ASP A 526 21.12 17.65 24.85
N GLU A 527 20.66 18.88 24.99
CA GLU A 527 21.48 20.07 24.82
C GLU A 527 22.31 20.43 26.07
N GLN A 528 21.91 19.99 27.26
CA GLN A 528 22.62 20.27 28.50
C GLN A 528 23.78 19.32 28.82
N PHE A 529 23.88 18.21 28.10
CA PHE A 529 24.93 17.19 28.29
C PHE A 529 25.90 17.05 27.09
N LYS A 530 25.90 18.02 26.17
CA LYS A 530 26.86 18.10 25.04
C LYS A 530 28.05 19.01 25.29
N ASP A 531 28.33 19.37 26.55
CA ASP A 531 29.57 20.09 26.98
C ASP A 531 30.61 19.11 27.53
#